data_1b65fcac11b634323e67eb02c59857eb
#
_entry.id   1b65fcac11b634323e67eb02c59857eb
#
_cell.length_a   1.000
_cell.length_b   1.000
_cell.length_c   1.000
_cell.angle_alpha   90.00
_cell.angle_beta   90.00
_cell.angle_gamma   90.00
#
_symmetry.space_group_name_H-M   'P 1'
#
loop_
_entity.id
_entity.type
_entity.pdbx_description
1 polymer ?
#
loop_
_entity_poly.entity_id
_entity_poly.type
_entity_poly.pdbx_seq_one_letter_code
_entity_poly.pdbx_strand_id
1 'polypeptide(L)'
;MYRRFRFLLILSCLAAFLQVQAQFNDPKTLEVGPHVGVSYYMGDLNPMYPFAQSRLQYGGVVRFNYDNRWTFRFDYSRAEVTASDEVIKWRPERGLNFTSTINDFSLMGEFNFIEYYTGNPKKNVSPYIFGGISVFQYTVYANVGDELVDLSDYATEGPQNPDTKWYKKMFGKTSPVGVSIPFGVGVKFSLSRHMGATVEWRMQKTFTDYLDDVAKVYPEEHAVYTSEDGTAYDLSDPTGNYIAGQQRGNSSFNDWFGMARVSLTWKFNLPDGRGCNLSKF
;
A
#
# COMPACT_ATOMS: atom_id res chain seq x y z
N MET A 1 -41.32 -3.98 -0.09
CA MET A 1 -41.20 -5.32 0.47
C MET A 1 -39.80 -5.93 0.27
N TYR A 2 -39.23 -5.90 -0.92
CA TYR A 2 -37.88 -6.43 -1.26
C TYR A 2 -36.69 -5.82 -0.47
N ARG A 3 -36.76 -4.54 -0.10
CA ARG A 3 -35.66 -3.85 0.61
C ARG A 3 -35.50 -4.33 2.07
N ARG A 4 -36.62 -4.65 2.73
CA ARG A 4 -36.60 -5.19 4.10
C ARG A 4 -36.12 -6.65 4.13
N PHE A 5 -36.39 -7.42 3.09
CA PHE A 5 -35.95 -8.81 2.97
C PHE A 5 -34.43 -8.93 2.76
N ARG A 6 -33.85 -8.01 1.96
CA ARG A 6 -32.37 -7.92 1.78
C ARG A 6 -31.66 -7.54 3.10
N PHE A 7 -32.27 -6.62 3.86
CA PHE A 7 -31.68 -6.21 5.13
C PHE A 7 -31.72 -7.34 6.18
N LEU A 8 -32.78 -8.11 6.22
CA LEU A 8 -32.91 -9.30 7.09
C LEU A 8 -31.94 -10.41 6.68
N LEU A 9 -31.69 -10.61 5.38
CA LEU A 9 -30.73 -11.60 4.88
C LEU A 9 -29.28 -11.21 5.24
N ILE A 10 -28.93 -9.94 5.11
CA ILE A 10 -27.61 -9.42 5.53
C ILE A 10 -27.45 -9.53 7.05
N LEU A 11 -28.47 -9.21 7.81
CA LEU A 11 -28.45 -9.30 9.27
C LEU A 11 -28.37 -10.75 9.76
N SER A 12 -29.05 -11.70 9.09
CA SER A 12 -28.96 -13.12 9.40
C SER A 12 -27.61 -13.73 9.03
N CYS A 13 -26.99 -13.29 7.91
CA CYS A 13 -25.62 -13.65 7.59
C CYS A 13 -24.62 -13.09 8.61
N LEU A 14 -24.78 -11.82 9.03
CA LEU A 14 -23.95 -11.23 10.09
C LEU A 14 -24.11 -11.97 11.42
N ALA A 15 -25.36 -12.33 11.80
CA ALA A 15 -25.65 -13.09 13.02
C ALA A 15 -25.11 -14.53 12.98
N ALA A 16 -25.09 -15.17 11.80
CA ALA A 16 -24.47 -16.48 11.61
C ALA A 16 -22.95 -16.45 11.76
N PHE A 17 -22.30 -15.35 11.38
CA PHE A 17 -20.87 -15.11 11.63
C PHE A 17 -20.53 -14.94 13.12
N LEU A 18 -21.47 -14.47 13.95
CA LEU A 18 -21.24 -14.27 15.39
C LEU A 18 -21.41 -15.56 16.22
N GLN A 19 -21.94 -16.64 15.65
CA GLN A 19 -22.17 -17.88 16.37
C GLN A 19 -21.10 -18.97 16.17
N VAL A 20 -20.04 -18.70 15.38
CA VAL A 20 -18.88 -19.59 15.31
C VAL A 20 -17.94 -19.32 16.48
N GLN A 21 -18.43 -19.51 17.69
CA GLN A 21 -17.61 -19.75 18.87
C GLN A 21 -17.21 -21.24 18.88
N ALA A 22 -16.50 -21.67 17.86
CA ALA A 22 -15.79 -22.93 17.95
C ALA A 22 -14.72 -22.76 19.03
N GLN A 23 -14.69 -23.66 19.99
CA GLN A 23 -13.71 -23.75 21.07
C GLN A 23 -12.33 -24.01 20.48
N PHE A 24 -11.67 -22.96 19.96
CA PHE A 24 -10.29 -23.04 19.52
C PHE A 24 -9.39 -22.87 20.74
N ASN A 25 -8.84 -23.98 21.18
CA ASN A 25 -7.94 -24.06 22.33
C ASN A 25 -6.46 -23.87 21.91
N ASP A 26 -6.24 -23.26 20.74
CA ASP A 26 -4.87 -23.00 20.24
C ASP A 26 -4.31 -21.75 20.92
N PRO A 27 -3.07 -21.78 21.40
CA PRO A 27 -2.48 -20.66 22.10
C PRO A 27 -2.33 -19.48 21.14
N LYS A 28 -2.73 -18.28 21.59
CA LYS A 28 -2.52 -17.04 20.89
C LYS A 28 -1.02 -16.78 20.75
N THR A 29 -0.60 -16.31 19.58
CA THR A 29 0.80 -16.04 19.32
C THR A 29 1.00 -14.67 18.71
N LEU A 30 2.17 -14.09 18.94
CA LEU A 30 2.65 -12.89 18.29
C LEU A 30 3.80 -13.28 17.35
N GLU A 31 3.76 -12.81 16.12
CA GLU A 31 4.87 -12.98 15.18
C GLU A 31 5.38 -11.59 14.76
N VAL A 32 6.70 -11.41 14.79
CA VAL A 32 7.34 -10.14 14.43
C VAL A 32 8.49 -10.43 13.48
N GLY A 33 8.63 -9.62 12.45
CA GLY A 33 9.76 -9.79 11.55
C GLY A 33 9.84 -8.78 10.42
N PRO A 34 10.95 -8.76 9.69
CA PRO A 34 11.13 -7.94 8.50
C PRO A 34 10.46 -8.55 7.27
N HIS A 35 10.27 -7.70 6.29
CA HIS A 35 9.93 -8.09 4.92
C HIS A 35 10.71 -7.26 3.91
N VAL A 36 10.90 -7.84 2.74
CA VAL A 36 11.55 -7.21 1.59
C VAL A 36 10.91 -7.72 0.29
N GLY A 37 10.94 -6.89 -0.73
CA GLY A 37 10.39 -7.25 -2.02
C GLY A 37 10.44 -6.10 -3.02
N VAL A 38 9.48 -6.10 -3.93
CA VAL A 38 9.35 -5.07 -4.95
C VAL A 38 7.99 -4.40 -4.86
N SER A 39 7.96 -3.13 -5.22
CA SER A 39 6.77 -2.30 -5.39
C SER A 39 6.65 -1.86 -6.84
N TYR A 40 5.44 -1.59 -7.29
CA TYR A 40 5.14 -1.11 -8.63
C TYR A 40 3.91 -0.21 -8.62
N TYR A 41 3.84 0.66 -9.61
CA TYR A 41 2.77 1.64 -9.80
C TYR A 41 1.82 1.20 -10.92
N MET A 42 0.54 1.57 -10.76
CA MET A 42 -0.51 1.48 -11.77
C MET A 42 -1.42 2.71 -11.69
N GLY A 43 -1.46 3.50 -12.76
CA GLY A 43 -2.22 4.73 -12.89
C GLY A 43 -1.96 5.40 -14.23
N ASP A 44 -1.97 6.72 -14.30
CA ASP A 44 -1.95 7.49 -15.55
C ASP A 44 -0.69 7.32 -16.40
N LEU A 45 0.47 7.08 -15.77
CA LEU A 45 1.72 6.82 -16.49
C LEU A 45 1.96 5.33 -16.76
N ASN A 46 1.25 4.43 -16.06
CA ASN A 46 1.37 2.99 -16.29
C ASN A 46 0.04 2.27 -16.05
N PRO A 47 -0.91 2.31 -16.99
CA PRO A 47 -2.22 1.68 -16.80
C PRO A 47 -2.22 0.16 -17.00
N MET A 48 -1.21 -0.44 -17.68
CA MET A 48 -1.32 -1.81 -18.20
C MET A 48 -0.15 -2.74 -17.86
N TYR A 49 0.99 -2.24 -17.42
CA TYR A 49 2.21 -3.04 -17.26
C TYR A 49 2.71 -3.09 -15.80
N PRO A 50 1.99 -3.80 -14.89
CA PRO A 50 2.49 -3.99 -13.54
C PRO A 50 3.87 -4.66 -13.61
N PHE A 51 4.73 -4.33 -12.69
CA PHE A 51 6.14 -4.77 -12.61
C PHE A 51 7.11 -4.21 -13.66
N ALA A 52 6.67 -3.45 -14.67
CA ALA A 52 7.57 -2.94 -15.72
C ALA A 52 8.70 -2.04 -15.16
N GLN A 53 8.40 -1.25 -14.14
CA GLN A 53 9.36 -0.39 -13.46
C GLN A 53 9.31 -0.63 -11.95
N SER A 54 9.54 -1.89 -11.55
CA SER A 54 9.55 -2.27 -10.13
C SER A 54 10.72 -1.67 -9.38
N ARG A 55 10.45 -1.23 -8.14
CA ARG A 55 11.43 -0.67 -7.22
C ARG A 55 11.47 -1.47 -5.92
N LEU A 56 12.51 -1.24 -5.12
CA LEU A 56 12.67 -1.90 -3.84
C LEU A 56 11.60 -1.44 -2.84
N GLN A 57 11.08 -2.39 -2.07
CA GLN A 57 10.32 -2.13 -0.86
C GLN A 57 10.87 -2.97 0.30
N TYR A 58 10.79 -2.43 1.51
CA TYR A 58 11.17 -3.13 2.74
C TYR A 58 10.39 -2.58 3.94
N GLY A 59 10.38 -3.35 5.01
CA GLY A 59 9.67 -2.94 6.21
C GLY A 59 9.60 -4.02 7.27
N GLY A 60 8.58 -3.93 8.11
CA GLY A 60 8.36 -4.85 9.21
C GLY A 60 6.88 -5.15 9.44
N VAL A 61 6.63 -6.32 9.97
CA VAL A 61 5.29 -6.83 10.24
C VAL A 61 5.18 -7.36 11.65
N VAL A 62 4.04 -7.08 12.26
CA VAL A 62 3.62 -7.65 13.55
C VAL A 62 2.28 -8.35 13.31
N ARG A 63 2.22 -9.66 13.56
CA ARG A 63 1.02 -10.49 13.42
C ARG A 63 0.58 -10.98 14.78
N PHE A 64 -0.67 -10.73 15.13
CA PHE A 64 -1.35 -11.32 16.26
C PHE A 64 -2.25 -12.46 15.76
N ASN A 65 -1.81 -13.70 15.92
CA ASN A 65 -2.59 -14.87 15.57
C ASN A 65 -3.62 -15.11 16.69
N TYR A 66 -4.88 -14.80 16.38
CA TYR A 66 -5.99 -15.00 17.30
C TYR A 66 -6.34 -16.50 17.44
N ASP A 67 -6.34 -17.18 16.30
CA ASP A 67 -6.48 -18.64 16.19
C ASP A 67 -5.72 -19.16 14.93
N ASN A 68 -5.96 -20.42 14.54
CA ASN A 68 -5.30 -21.04 13.38
C ASN A 68 -5.75 -20.48 12.03
N ARG A 69 -6.84 -19.68 11.98
CA ARG A 69 -7.43 -19.14 10.76
C ARG A 69 -7.37 -17.63 10.69
N TRP A 70 -7.52 -16.93 11.82
CA TRP A 70 -7.63 -15.49 11.89
C TRP A 70 -6.38 -14.87 12.50
N THR A 71 -5.83 -13.89 11.80
CA THR A 71 -4.66 -13.09 12.22
C THR A 71 -4.97 -11.62 12.04
N PHE A 72 -4.64 -10.80 13.03
CA PHE A 72 -4.59 -9.35 12.90
C PHE A 72 -3.15 -8.92 12.68
N ARG A 73 -2.95 -8.01 11.72
CA ARG A 73 -1.62 -7.58 11.32
C ARG A 73 -1.48 -6.07 11.33
N PHE A 74 -0.42 -5.59 11.96
CA PHE A 74 0.13 -4.27 11.74
C PHE A 74 1.36 -4.39 10.83
N ASP A 75 1.48 -3.49 9.88
CA ASP A 75 2.52 -3.53 8.87
C ASP A 75 3.04 -2.11 8.58
N TYR A 76 4.35 -1.97 8.59
CA TYR A 76 5.04 -0.77 8.10
C TYR A 76 5.84 -1.14 6.87
N SER A 77 5.68 -0.38 5.80
CA SER A 77 6.43 -0.54 4.56
C SER A 77 7.01 0.80 4.10
N ARG A 78 8.29 0.80 3.76
CA ARG A 78 8.89 1.83 2.93
C ARG A 78 9.02 1.28 1.52
N ALA A 79 8.40 1.95 0.56
CA ALA A 79 8.33 1.56 -0.84
C ALA A 79 8.69 2.74 -1.74
N GLU A 80 9.25 2.44 -2.90
CA GLU A 80 9.44 3.39 -3.97
C GLU A 80 8.65 2.91 -5.19
N VAL A 81 7.93 3.79 -5.84
CA VAL A 81 7.22 3.51 -7.09
C VAL A 81 7.61 4.52 -8.14
N THR A 82 7.68 4.10 -9.38
CA THR A 82 8.10 4.96 -10.49
C THR A 82 7.38 4.57 -11.77
N ALA A 83 7.16 5.54 -12.64
CA ALA A 83 6.77 5.31 -14.02
C ALA A 83 7.33 6.43 -14.92
N SER A 84 7.50 6.12 -16.19
CA SER A 84 7.93 7.07 -17.21
C SER A 84 7.22 6.76 -18.53
N ASP A 85 6.66 7.79 -19.15
CA ASP A 85 6.02 7.69 -20.47
C ASP A 85 6.99 7.17 -21.54
N GLU A 86 8.27 7.50 -21.42
CA GLU A 86 9.32 7.05 -22.34
C GLU A 86 9.56 5.53 -22.27
N VAL A 87 9.54 4.97 -21.05
CA VAL A 87 9.78 3.54 -20.81
C VAL A 87 8.52 2.72 -21.08
N ILE A 88 7.38 3.15 -20.54
CA ILE A 88 6.08 2.45 -20.66
C ILE A 88 5.50 2.56 -22.07
N LYS A 89 5.79 3.68 -22.79
CA LYS A 89 5.32 3.96 -24.16
C LYS A 89 3.80 3.96 -24.31
N TRP A 90 3.08 4.29 -23.23
CA TRP A 90 1.62 4.44 -23.26
C TRP A 90 1.23 5.78 -23.91
N ARG A 91 1.85 6.88 -23.46
CA ARG A 91 1.70 8.23 -24.01
C ARG A 91 3.06 8.93 -24.11
N PRO A 92 3.97 8.43 -24.94
CA PRO A 92 5.37 8.91 -24.99
C PRO A 92 5.49 10.39 -25.39
N GLU A 93 4.46 10.93 -26.04
CA GLU A 93 4.39 12.34 -26.45
C GLU A 93 4.35 13.32 -25.28
N ARG A 94 3.99 12.88 -24.04
CA ARG A 94 3.98 13.73 -22.84
C ARG A 94 5.38 13.92 -22.24
N GLY A 95 6.22 12.91 -22.33
CA GLY A 95 7.56 12.90 -21.74
C GLY A 95 7.58 12.96 -20.20
N LEU A 96 6.46 12.65 -19.54
CA LEU A 96 6.34 12.71 -18.08
C LEU A 96 7.03 11.52 -17.43
N ASN A 97 7.60 11.76 -16.26
CA ASN A 97 8.18 10.74 -15.42
C ASN A 97 8.02 11.12 -13.94
N PHE A 98 7.98 10.13 -13.08
CA PHE A 98 8.00 10.36 -11.63
C PHE A 98 8.67 9.22 -10.88
N THR A 99 9.10 9.53 -9.67
CA THR A 99 9.47 8.57 -8.64
C THR A 99 8.83 9.01 -7.33
N SER A 100 8.02 8.17 -6.72
CA SER A 100 7.35 8.48 -5.46
C SER A 100 7.84 7.55 -4.35
N THR A 101 8.32 8.16 -3.26
CA THR A 101 8.70 7.43 -2.03
C THR A 101 7.52 7.38 -1.09
N ILE A 102 7.14 6.19 -0.63
CA ILE A 102 5.95 5.92 0.18
C ILE A 102 6.37 5.32 1.51
N ASN A 103 5.87 5.89 2.62
CA ASN A 103 5.89 5.27 3.95
C ASN A 103 4.46 4.88 4.30
N ASP A 104 4.19 3.58 4.37
CA ASP A 104 2.85 3.01 4.54
C ASP A 104 2.69 2.34 5.90
N PHE A 105 1.59 2.66 6.60
CA PHE A 105 1.20 2.07 7.87
C PHE A 105 -0.17 1.42 7.71
N SER A 106 -0.24 0.11 7.83
CA SER A 106 -1.46 -0.66 7.55
C SER A 106 -1.93 -1.49 8.73
N LEU A 107 -3.25 -1.54 8.92
CA LEU A 107 -3.92 -2.48 9.80
C LEU A 107 -4.76 -3.43 8.96
N MET A 108 -4.52 -4.73 9.06
CA MET A 108 -5.14 -5.74 8.20
C MET A 108 -5.60 -6.95 8.99
N GLY A 109 -6.69 -7.57 8.50
CA GLY A 109 -7.10 -8.91 8.89
C GLY A 109 -6.63 -9.93 7.86
N GLU A 110 -6.15 -11.08 8.31
CA GLU A 110 -5.77 -12.21 7.46
C GLU A 110 -6.66 -13.42 7.76
N PHE A 111 -7.05 -14.13 6.71
CA PHE A 111 -7.78 -15.38 6.82
C PHE A 111 -7.02 -16.52 6.14
N ASN A 112 -6.64 -17.52 6.92
CA ASN A 112 -5.96 -18.73 6.46
C ASN A 112 -7.00 -19.74 5.97
N PHE A 113 -6.91 -20.17 4.71
CA PHE A 113 -7.82 -21.18 4.13
C PHE A 113 -7.59 -22.57 4.75
N ILE A 114 -6.35 -22.85 5.09
CA ILE A 114 -5.94 -24.08 5.79
C ILE A 114 -5.47 -23.64 7.18
N GLU A 115 -5.79 -24.43 8.21
CA GLU A 115 -5.30 -24.18 9.55
C GLU A 115 -3.77 -24.08 9.58
N TYR A 116 -3.28 -22.99 10.12
CA TYR A 116 -1.85 -22.69 10.16
C TYR A 116 -1.40 -22.40 11.58
N TYR A 117 -0.25 -22.96 11.95
CA TYR A 117 0.40 -22.66 13.21
C TYR A 117 1.91 -22.81 13.08
N THR A 118 2.65 -21.73 13.29
CA THR A 118 4.11 -21.73 13.21
C THR A 118 4.70 -22.70 14.24
N GLY A 119 5.47 -23.68 13.77
CA GLY A 119 6.08 -24.73 14.57
C GLY A 119 5.27 -26.01 14.68
N ASN A 120 4.11 -26.10 13.99
CA ASN A 120 3.35 -27.34 13.93
C ASN A 120 3.65 -28.08 12.60
N PRO A 121 4.15 -29.31 12.64
CA PRO A 121 4.52 -30.03 11.40
C PRO A 121 3.33 -30.47 10.55
N LYS A 122 2.10 -30.51 11.12
CA LYS A 122 0.87 -30.85 10.41
C LYS A 122 0.12 -29.63 9.87
N LYS A 123 0.39 -28.45 10.42
CA LYS A 123 -0.28 -27.17 10.08
C LYS A 123 0.77 -26.14 9.63
N ASN A 124 1.65 -26.54 8.74
CA ASN A 124 2.87 -25.80 8.40
C ASN A 124 2.81 -24.96 7.14
N VAL A 125 1.76 -25.08 6.34
CA VAL A 125 1.55 -24.29 5.11
C VAL A 125 0.09 -23.88 5.02
N SER A 126 -0.17 -22.61 4.67
CA SER A 126 -1.52 -22.15 4.37
C SER A 126 -1.51 -21.03 3.34
N PRO A 127 -2.28 -21.14 2.26
CA PRO A 127 -2.69 -19.96 1.51
C PRO A 127 -3.61 -19.10 2.38
N TYR A 128 -3.54 -17.79 2.19
CA TYR A 128 -4.36 -16.84 2.92
C TYR A 128 -4.73 -15.64 2.05
N ILE A 129 -5.82 -14.97 2.43
CA ILE A 129 -6.21 -13.68 1.92
C ILE A 129 -6.11 -12.65 3.03
N PHE A 130 -5.94 -11.41 2.68
CA PHE A 130 -5.92 -10.32 3.64
C PHE A 130 -6.51 -9.04 3.06
N GLY A 131 -6.96 -8.17 3.96
CA GLY A 131 -7.45 -6.85 3.61
C GLY A 131 -7.54 -5.98 4.85
N GLY A 132 -7.59 -4.66 4.64
CA GLY A 132 -7.62 -3.71 5.74
C GLY A 132 -7.66 -2.26 5.30
N ILE A 133 -7.11 -1.42 6.14
CA ILE A 133 -6.98 0.02 5.91
C ILE A 133 -5.53 0.45 6.10
N SER A 134 -5.13 1.48 5.38
CA SER A 134 -3.80 2.05 5.47
C SER A 134 -3.82 3.56 5.40
N VAL A 135 -2.87 4.15 6.11
CA VAL A 135 -2.49 5.56 5.98
C VAL A 135 -1.05 5.60 5.48
N PHE A 136 -0.80 6.33 4.43
CA PHE A 136 0.53 6.45 3.86
C PHE A 136 0.92 7.91 3.64
N GLN A 137 2.21 8.17 3.82
CA GLN A 137 2.86 9.43 3.48
C GLN A 137 3.70 9.22 2.25
N TYR A 138 3.67 10.15 1.29
CA TYR A 138 4.44 10.04 0.06
C TYR A 138 5.09 11.36 -0.33
N THR A 139 6.15 11.29 -1.13
CA THR A 139 6.81 12.45 -1.72
C THR A 139 7.11 12.10 -3.17
N VAL A 140 6.72 12.99 -4.07
CA VAL A 140 6.85 12.79 -5.53
C VAL A 140 8.03 13.59 -6.05
N TYR A 141 8.84 12.93 -6.85
CA TYR A 141 10.01 13.51 -7.53
C TYR A 141 9.87 13.35 -9.04
N ALA A 142 10.28 14.35 -9.80
CA ALA A 142 10.57 14.19 -11.23
C ALA A 142 12.05 13.87 -11.43
N ASN A 143 12.35 13.01 -12.42
CA ASN A 143 13.72 12.77 -12.84
C ASN A 143 14.05 13.79 -13.94
N VAL A 144 15.00 14.68 -13.68
CA VAL A 144 15.47 15.71 -14.61
C VAL A 144 16.96 15.47 -14.86
N GLY A 145 17.27 14.82 -16.00
CA GLY A 145 18.62 14.32 -16.22
C GLY A 145 19.02 13.29 -15.15
N ASP A 146 20.09 13.57 -14.41
CA ASP A 146 20.56 12.72 -13.29
C ASP A 146 20.06 13.20 -11.92
N GLU A 147 19.23 14.24 -11.87
CA GLU A 147 18.73 14.83 -10.62
C GLU A 147 17.29 14.40 -10.33
N LEU A 148 16.98 14.28 -9.01
CA LEU A 148 15.64 14.07 -8.47
C LEU A 148 15.11 15.40 -7.93
N VAL A 149 14.13 15.99 -8.59
CA VAL A 149 13.51 17.25 -8.21
C VAL A 149 12.23 16.98 -7.45
N ASP A 150 12.13 17.45 -6.19
CA ASP A 150 10.94 17.32 -5.35
C ASP A 150 9.80 18.20 -5.93
N LEU A 151 8.73 17.55 -6.38
CA LEU A 151 7.58 18.23 -6.99
C LEU A 151 6.68 18.93 -5.96
N SER A 152 6.88 18.71 -4.67
CA SER A 152 6.06 19.33 -3.62
C SER A 152 6.18 20.87 -3.56
N ASP A 153 7.27 21.41 -4.07
CA ASP A 153 7.54 22.83 -4.14
C ASP A 153 7.06 23.48 -5.44
N TYR A 154 6.62 22.65 -6.41
CA TYR A 154 6.19 23.07 -7.73
C TYR A 154 4.70 22.83 -7.95
N ALA A 155 4.04 23.76 -8.63
CA ALA A 155 2.62 23.66 -8.97
C ALA A 155 2.43 23.13 -10.40
N THR A 156 2.81 21.89 -10.65
CA THR A 156 2.83 21.24 -11.96
C THR A 156 1.48 21.18 -12.68
N GLU A 157 0.38 21.23 -11.94
CA GLU A 157 -0.99 21.36 -12.45
C GLU A 157 -1.68 22.66 -12.02
N GLY A 158 -0.88 23.66 -11.63
CA GLY A 158 -1.35 24.98 -11.20
C GLY A 158 -1.53 25.12 -9.67
N PRO A 159 -1.75 26.35 -9.18
CA PRO A 159 -1.71 26.70 -7.74
C PRO A 159 -2.86 26.12 -6.91
N GLN A 160 -3.75 25.37 -7.52
CA GLN A 160 -4.97 24.84 -6.91
C GLN A 160 -4.99 23.32 -6.79
N ASN A 161 -3.92 22.71 -6.30
CA ASN A 161 -4.05 21.33 -5.85
C ASN A 161 -4.82 21.27 -4.52
N PRO A 162 -6.12 20.90 -4.49
CA PRO A 162 -6.92 20.92 -3.27
C PRO A 162 -6.46 19.89 -2.25
N ASP A 163 -5.80 18.82 -2.70
CA ASP A 163 -5.35 17.73 -1.82
C ASP A 163 -4.14 18.13 -0.96
N THR A 164 -3.43 19.22 -1.32
CA THR A 164 -2.29 19.70 -0.56
C THR A 164 -2.65 20.62 0.61
N LYS A 165 -3.85 21.19 0.65
CA LYS A 165 -4.18 22.27 1.62
C LYS A 165 -4.43 21.77 3.05
N TRP A 166 -5.04 20.60 3.25
CA TRP A 166 -5.44 20.16 4.58
C TRP A 166 -4.26 19.57 5.40
N TYR A 167 -3.35 18.84 4.80
CA TYR A 167 -2.20 18.27 5.50
C TYR A 167 -1.09 19.30 5.73
N LYS A 168 -0.86 20.26 4.80
CA LYS A 168 0.01 21.41 5.06
C LYS A 168 -0.43 22.16 6.31
N LYS A 169 -1.76 22.27 6.54
CA LYS A 169 -2.32 22.89 7.75
C LYS A 169 -2.15 22.01 9.00
N MET A 170 -2.17 20.67 8.86
CA MET A 170 -2.15 19.74 10.00
C MET A 170 -0.72 19.31 10.39
N PHE A 171 0.19 19.12 9.44
CA PHE A 171 1.53 18.58 9.67
C PHE A 171 2.68 19.55 9.36
N GLY A 172 2.39 20.76 8.94
CA GLY A 172 3.36 21.86 8.80
C GLY A 172 4.39 21.71 7.68
N LYS A 173 4.44 20.60 6.95
CA LYS A 173 5.38 20.36 5.83
C LYS A 173 4.88 19.34 4.79
N THR A 174 5.19 19.55 3.67
CA THR A 174 5.39 19.17 2.28
C THR A 174 5.12 17.71 1.83
N SER A 175 4.92 16.72 2.68
CA SER A 175 4.64 15.37 2.19
C SER A 175 3.17 15.03 2.38
N PRO A 176 2.41 14.82 1.29
CA PRO A 176 1.00 14.47 1.37
C PRO A 176 0.76 13.16 2.10
N VAL A 177 -0.37 13.11 2.80
CA VAL A 177 -0.85 11.91 3.50
C VAL A 177 -2.08 11.39 2.77
N GLY A 178 -2.03 10.15 2.33
CA GLY A 178 -3.14 9.46 1.68
C GLY A 178 -3.71 8.34 2.54
N VAL A 179 -4.92 7.92 2.19
CA VAL A 179 -5.59 6.75 2.75
C VAL A 179 -5.76 5.73 1.64
N SER A 180 -5.68 4.45 1.98
CA SER A 180 -5.87 3.38 1.00
C SER A 180 -6.48 2.13 1.61
N ILE A 181 -6.91 1.22 0.74
CA ILE A 181 -7.39 -0.12 1.09
C ILE A 181 -6.38 -1.13 0.56
N PRO A 182 -5.49 -1.66 1.42
CA PRO A 182 -4.65 -2.80 1.09
C PRO A 182 -5.47 -4.10 1.07
N PHE A 183 -5.22 -4.94 0.08
CA PHE A 183 -5.75 -6.30 0.00
C PHE A 183 -4.81 -7.19 -0.82
N GLY A 184 -4.92 -8.49 -0.66
CA GLY A 184 -4.06 -9.39 -1.40
C GLY A 184 -4.17 -10.84 -0.97
N VAL A 185 -3.25 -11.61 -1.50
CA VAL A 185 -3.15 -13.06 -1.28
C VAL A 185 -1.72 -13.42 -0.93
N GLY A 186 -1.55 -14.52 -0.23
CA GLY A 186 -0.22 -15.02 0.08
C GLY A 186 -0.23 -16.47 0.53
N VAL A 187 0.97 -16.96 0.80
CA VAL A 187 1.18 -18.30 1.37
C VAL A 187 2.11 -18.18 2.57
N LYS A 188 1.70 -18.77 3.69
CA LYS A 188 2.49 -18.89 4.92
C LYS A 188 3.20 -20.25 4.96
N PHE A 189 4.43 -20.25 5.44
CA PHE A 189 5.27 -21.43 5.63
C PHE A 189 5.83 -21.42 7.06
N SER A 190 5.68 -22.51 7.77
CA SER A 190 6.36 -22.74 9.05
C SER A 190 7.73 -23.35 8.79
N LEU A 191 8.80 -22.60 9.01
CA LEU A 191 10.18 -23.05 8.77
C LEU A 191 10.74 -23.83 9.96
N SER A 192 10.38 -23.42 11.17
CA SER A 192 10.84 -24.05 12.41
C SER A 192 9.81 -23.84 13.53
N ARG A 193 10.15 -24.29 14.76
CA ARG A 193 9.28 -24.11 15.94
C ARG A 193 8.91 -22.66 16.20
N HIS A 194 9.79 -21.72 15.85
CA HIS A 194 9.62 -20.29 16.16
C HIS A 194 9.72 -19.40 14.93
N MET A 195 9.98 -19.93 13.75
CA MET A 195 10.17 -19.13 12.54
C MET A 195 9.11 -19.47 11.49
N GLY A 196 8.49 -18.42 10.97
CA GLY A 196 7.60 -18.47 9.81
C GLY A 196 8.15 -17.64 8.66
N ALA A 197 7.79 -18.01 7.45
CA ALA A 197 8.00 -17.20 6.25
C ALA A 197 6.69 -17.01 5.51
N THR A 198 6.56 -15.88 4.79
CA THR A 198 5.42 -15.67 3.90
C THR A 198 5.89 -15.14 2.56
N VAL A 199 5.18 -15.53 1.51
CA VAL A 199 5.25 -14.90 0.19
C VAL A 199 3.88 -14.30 -0.07
N GLU A 200 3.82 -13.02 -0.42
CA GLU A 200 2.53 -12.35 -0.65
C GLU A 200 2.59 -11.39 -1.81
N TRP A 201 1.43 -11.23 -2.44
CA TRP A 201 1.13 -10.21 -3.41
C TRP A 201 0.03 -9.32 -2.85
N ARG A 202 0.33 -8.02 -2.74
CA ARG A 202 -0.52 -6.99 -2.16
C ARG A 202 -0.84 -5.94 -3.22
N MET A 203 -2.11 -5.61 -3.34
CA MET A 203 -2.59 -4.44 -4.06
C MET A 203 -3.09 -3.39 -3.08
N GLN A 204 -2.96 -2.14 -3.44
CA GLN A 204 -3.36 -1.02 -2.60
C GLN A 204 -4.11 0.00 -3.44
N LYS A 205 -5.42 0.07 -3.21
CA LYS A 205 -6.27 1.07 -3.82
C LYS A 205 -6.13 2.36 -3.03
N THR A 206 -5.56 3.39 -3.62
CA THR A 206 -5.47 4.71 -2.97
C THR A 206 -6.75 5.53 -3.21
N PHE A 207 -6.92 6.58 -2.43
CA PHE A 207 -7.96 7.58 -2.61
C PHE A 207 -7.37 8.93 -3.04
N THR A 208 -6.19 8.90 -3.66
CA THR A 208 -5.54 10.07 -4.28
C THR A 208 -5.20 9.76 -5.74
N ASP A 209 -5.17 10.80 -6.55
CA ASP A 209 -4.81 10.81 -7.96
C ASP A 209 -3.50 11.60 -8.16
N TYR A 210 -2.73 11.78 -7.09
CA TYR A 210 -1.50 12.58 -7.08
C TYR A 210 -0.28 11.79 -6.60
N LEU A 211 -0.34 10.46 -6.68
CA LEU A 211 0.79 9.61 -6.34
C LEU A 211 1.91 9.74 -7.39
N ASP A 212 1.53 10.09 -8.64
CA ASP A 212 2.41 10.35 -9.77
C ASP A 212 2.47 11.83 -10.18
N ASP A 213 1.77 12.71 -9.45
CA ASP A 213 1.62 14.14 -9.75
C ASP A 213 0.92 14.43 -11.10
N VAL A 214 0.10 13.49 -11.61
CA VAL A 214 -0.60 13.60 -12.90
C VAL A 214 -2.08 13.28 -12.72
N ALA A 215 -2.93 14.31 -12.61
CA ALA A 215 -4.34 14.12 -12.28
C ALA A 215 -5.32 14.79 -13.27
N LYS A 216 -5.06 16.00 -13.73
CA LYS A 216 -6.08 16.83 -14.41
C LYS A 216 -5.65 17.35 -15.76
N VAL A 217 -5.22 18.62 -15.78
CA VAL A 217 -4.94 19.39 -17.00
C VAL A 217 -3.63 20.12 -16.90
N TYR A 218 -3.05 20.46 -18.06
CA TYR A 218 -1.88 21.31 -18.13
C TYR A 218 -2.22 22.72 -17.63
N PRO A 219 -1.37 23.34 -16.78
CA PRO A 219 -1.60 24.65 -16.20
C PRO A 219 -1.37 25.79 -17.20
N GLU A 220 -1.85 27.00 -16.87
CA GLU A 220 -1.53 28.23 -17.63
C GLU A 220 -0.10 28.68 -17.35
N GLU A 221 0.35 28.55 -16.11
CA GLU A 221 1.71 28.87 -15.67
C GLU A 221 2.46 27.56 -15.44
N HIS A 222 3.51 27.34 -16.24
CA HIS A 222 4.30 26.12 -16.15
C HIS A 222 5.27 26.17 -14.96
N ALA A 223 5.44 25.03 -14.30
CA ALA A 223 6.41 24.86 -13.24
C ALA A 223 7.80 24.61 -13.83
N VAL A 224 8.69 25.59 -13.71
CA VAL A 224 10.04 25.51 -14.28
C VAL A 224 11.06 25.27 -13.16
N TYR A 225 11.87 24.26 -13.31
CA TYR A 225 13.05 24.00 -12.51
C TYR A 225 14.30 24.46 -13.25
N THR A 226 15.23 25.11 -12.56
CA THR A 226 16.53 25.47 -13.12
C THR A 226 17.61 24.70 -12.39
N SER A 227 18.36 23.86 -13.12
CA SER A 227 19.45 23.07 -12.58
C SER A 227 20.69 23.94 -12.24
N GLU A 228 21.66 23.35 -11.56
CA GLU A 228 22.87 24.06 -11.12
C GLU A 228 23.70 24.60 -12.31
N ASP A 229 23.62 23.97 -13.48
CA ASP A 229 24.27 24.42 -14.70
C ASP A 229 23.55 25.57 -15.44
N GLY A 230 22.40 26.01 -14.91
CA GLY A 230 21.56 27.07 -15.46
C GLY A 230 20.57 26.60 -16.52
N THR A 231 20.44 25.29 -16.79
CA THR A 231 19.46 24.72 -17.72
C THR A 231 18.06 24.75 -17.10
N ALA A 232 17.09 25.32 -17.82
CA ALA A 232 15.70 25.36 -17.39
C ALA A 232 14.92 24.16 -17.93
N TYR A 233 14.20 23.46 -17.04
CA TYR A 233 13.36 22.31 -17.36
C TYR A 233 11.92 22.60 -16.98
N ASP A 234 11.00 22.38 -17.92
CA ASP A 234 9.57 22.45 -17.66
C ASP A 234 9.09 21.15 -17.04
N LEU A 235 8.65 21.20 -15.76
CA LEU A 235 8.15 20.04 -15.03
C LEU A 235 6.67 19.75 -15.34
N SER A 236 5.94 20.74 -15.86
CA SER A 236 4.54 20.61 -16.25
C SER A 236 4.38 19.94 -17.61
N ASP A 237 5.17 20.40 -18.58
CA ASP A 237 5.20 19.91 -19.97
C ASP A 237 6.64 19.79 -20.49
N PRO A 238 7.36 18.70 -20.19
CA PRO A 238 8.75 18.53 -20.61
C PRO A 238 8.96 18.55 -22.15
N THR A 239 7.90 18.28 -22.91
CA THR A 239 7.97 18.23 -24.37
C THR A 239 7.60 19.55 -25.05
N GLY A 240 6.93 20.47 -24.35
CA GLY A 240 6.42 21.73 -24.89
C GLY A 240 5.33 21.56 -25.95
N ASN A 241 4.65 20.42 -25.98
CA ASN A 241 3.67 20.09 -27.01
C ASN A 241 2.22 20.41 -26.62
N TYR A 242 1.99 20.81 -25.39
CA TYR A 242 0.64 20.97 -24.85
C TYR A 242 0.33 22.43 -24.52
N ILE A 243 -0.97 22.76 -24.53
CA ILE A 243 -1.48 24.06 -24.13
C ILE A 243 -2.31 23.96 -22.88
N ALA A 244 -2.43 25.05 -22.15
CA ALA A 244 -3.22 25.15 -20.92
C ALA A 244 -4.64 24.63 -21.14
N GLY A 245 -5.14 23.85 -20.15
CA GLY A 245 -6.45 23.25 -20.17
C GLY A 245 -6.56 21.92 -20.93
N GLN A 246 -5.55 21.49 -21.67
CA GLN A 246 -5.50 20.13 -22.24
C GLN A 246 -5.37 19.08 -21.14
N GLN A 247 -5.91 17.89 -21.38
CA GLN A 247 -5.85 16.78 -20.43
C GLN A 247 -4.42 16.29 -20.23
N ARG A 248 -3.93 16.34 -18.99
CA ARG A 248 -2.64 15.81 -18.54
C ARG A 248 -2.79 14.41 -17.95
N GLY A 249 -3.73 14.25 -17.01
CA GLY A 249 -4.11 13.00 -16.35
C GLY A 249 -5.59 12.67 -16.51
N ASN A 250 -6.05 11.61 -15.85
CA ASN A 250 -7.45 11.18 -15.84
C ASN A 250 -8.01 11.18 -14.43
N SER A 251 -8.56 12.29 -13.99
CA SER A 251 -9.15 12.49 -12.66
C SER A 251 -10.31 11.55 -12.28
N SER A 252 -10.73 10.66 -13.19
CA SER A 252 -11.79 9.68 -12.91
C SER A 252 -11.26 8.41 -12.26
N PHE A 253 -9.95 8.19 -12.25
CA PHE A 253 -9.32 6.99 -11.71
C PHE A 253 -8.20 7.37 -10.75
N ASN A 254 -8.34 6.96 -9.50
CA ASN A 254 -7.27 7.14 -8.53
C ASN A 254 -6.13 6.15 -8.78
N ASP A 255 -4.95 6.53 -8.35
CA ASP A 255 -3.74 5.73 -8.45
C ASP A 255 -3.79 4.47 -7.59
N TRP A 256 -3.10 3.45 -8.06
CA TRP A 256 -2.89 2.20 -7.35
C TRP A 256 -1.39 1.91 -7.26
N PHE A 257 -1.01 1.21 -6.22
CA PHE A 257 0.31 0.58 -6.19
C PHE A 257 0.22 -0.83 -5.64
N GLY A 258 1.18 -1.65 -6.03
CA GLY A 258 1.25 -3.02 -5.58
C GLY A 258 2.62 -3.37 -5.03
N MET A 259 2.68 -4.47 -4.29
CA MET A 259 3.90 -5.03 -3.71
C MET A 259 3.89 -6.54 -3.86
N ALA A 260 5.02 -7.10 -4.24
CA ALA A 260 5.30 -8.53 -4.13
C ALA A 260 6.48 -8.71 -3.18
N ARG A 261 6.29 -9.46 -2.10
CA ARG A 261 7.26 -9.49 -1.00
C ARG A 261 7.37 -10.83 -0.31
N VAL A 262 8.51 -11.01 0.36
CA VAL A 262 8.79 -12.12 1.28
C VAL A 262 8.98 -11.56 2.66
N SER A 263 8.41 -12.20 3.68
CA SER A 263 8.69 -11.89 5.08
C SER A 263 9.23 -13.09 5.83
N LEU A 264 10.04 -12.80 6.83
CA LEU A 264 10.55 -13.77 7.79
C LEU A 264 10.13 -13.32 9.18
N THR A 265 9.38 -14.16 9.91
CA THR A 265 8.86 -13.79 11.22
C THR A 265 9.32 -14.72 12.31
N TRP A 266 9.47 -14.16 13.51
CA TRP A 266 9.75 -14.90 14.73
C TRP A 266 8.49 -14.93 15.62
N LYS A 267 8.12 -16.14 16.06
CA LYS A 267 6.93 -16.39 16.87
C LYS A 267 7.24 -16.33 18.37
N PHE A 268 6.38 -15.62 19.09
CA PHE A 268 6.31 -15.57 20.55
C PHE A 268 4.97 -16.14 21.00
N ASN A 269 5.00 -17.07 21.96
CA ASN A 269 3.79 -17.57 22.58
C ASN A 269 3.29 -16.57 23.63
N LEU A 270 2.04 -16.18 23.54
CA LEU A 270 1.44 -15.32 24.56
C LEU A 270 0.94 -16.17 25.72
N PRO A 271 1.07 -15.71 26.98
CA PRO A 271 0.55 -16.45 28.13
C PRO A 271 -0.96 -16.59 27.98
N ASP A 272 -1.44 -17.81 28.12
CA ASP A 272 -2.88 -18.06 28.26
C ASP A 272 -3.35 -17.34 29.53
N GLY A 273 -4.31 -16.40 29.39
CA GLY A 273 -4.86 -15.63 30.50
C GLY A 273 -5.70 -16.44 31.51
N ARG A 274 -5.46 -17.74 31.61
CA ARG A 274 -5.96 -18.60 32.65
C ARG A 274 -5.04 -18.46 33.84
N GLY A 275 -5.53 -17.73 34.84
CA GLY A 275 -4.82 -17.36 36.06
C GLY A 275 -3.98 -18.48 36.66
N CYS A 276 -2.94 -18.08 37.35
CA CYS A 276 -2.19 -18.94 38.27
C CYS A 276 -3.17 -19.76 39.10
N ASN A 277 -3.21 -21.07 38.89
CA ASN A 277 -3.79 -21.98 39.86
C ASN A 277 -2.91 -21.91 41.12
N LEU A 278 -3.25 -21.04 42.05
CA LEU A 278 -2.75 -20.96 43.42
C LEU A 278 -3.26 -22.16 44.27
N SER A 279 -3.41 -23.34 43.69
CA SER A 279 -3.82 -24.55 44.44
C SER A 279 -2.74 -25.62 44.34
N LYS A 280 -1.52 -25.29 44.82
CA LYS A 280 -0.53 -26.26 45.26
C LYS A 280 0.35 -25.63 46.34
N PHE A 281 -0.22 -25.53 47.53
CA PHE A 281 0.51 -25.59 48.79
C PHE A 281 -0.32 -26.47 49.74
#